data_bbfd061370f17ecf8d41041aff3d74e5
#
_entry.id   bbfd061370f17ecf8d41041aff3d74e5
#
_cell.length_a   1.000
_cell.length_b   1.000
_cell.length_c   1.000
_cell.angle_alpha   90.00
_cell.angle_beta   90.00
_cell.angle_gamma   90.00
#
_symmetry.space_group_name_H-M   'P 1'
#
loop_
_entity.id
_entity.type
_entity.pdbx_description
1 polymer ?
#
loop_
_entity_poly.entity_id
_entity_poly.type
_entity_poly.pdbx_seq_one_letter_code
_entity_poly.pdbx_strand_id
1 'polypeptide(L)'
;MAKKRLVSGMRTTGSLHLGHLEGTLKNWVALQEKYECFFFAAVWHAFTDRLKIDNLPEVIDEMIVDWLSVGIDPEKSVIMRQSSMLEHAELAVILSNMTPLGWLERCPTFKDDVRDDEARSTVSLGKLMYPVLMTADIACYNAEVVPVGRDQLPHLELSREIIRRFNGTYGEIIKEPEAILSSVPMLLGIDKRKMSKSYNNSIELRETPASLKDKIQQMITDPQRVRRNDPGDPEVCTVYAYHKIYTPDRLEEIGAGCRGSR
;
A
#
# COMPACT_ATOMS: atom_id res chain seq x y z
N MET A 1 -13.60 -26.33 -6.78
CA MET A 1 -14.30 -25.05 -6.93
C MET A 1 -13.31 -24.05 -7.55
N ALA A 2 -13.76 -23.14 -8.39
CA ALA A 2 -12.90 -22.06 -8.89
C ALA A 2 -12.43 -21.19 -7.73
N LYS A 3 -11.19 -20.69 -7.78
CA LYS A 3 -10.68 -19.75 -6.80
C LYS A 3 -11.48 -18.44 -6.88
N LYS A 4 -11.74 -17.80 -5.74
CA LYS A 4 -12.28 -16.42 -5.72
C LYS A 4 -11.27 -15.46 -6.35
N ARG A 5 -11.77 -14.45 -7.07
CA ARG A 5 -10.93 -13.40 -7.67
C ARG A 5 -10.55 -12.36 -6.65
N LEU A 6 -9.29 -12.03 -6.67
CA LEU A 6 -8.69 -11.00 -5.83
C LEU A 6 -8.04 -9.94 -6.72
N VAL A 7 -8.31 -8.68 -6.44
CA VAL A 7 -7.65 -7.56 -7.11
C VAL A 7 -6.92 -6.68 -6.11
N SER A 8 -5.73 -6.21 -6.48
CA SER A 8 -5.00 -5.22 -5.70
C SER A 8 -4.05 -4.41 -6.59
N GLY A 9 -3.97 -3.11 -6.34
CA GLY A 9 -3.11 -2.20 -7.07
C GLY A 9 -2.08 -1.52 -6.17
N MET A 10 -0.93 -1.19 -6.75
CA MET A 10 0.10 -0.38 -6.09
C MET A 10 0.41 0.85 -6.93
N ARG A 11 0.39 2.03 -6.30
CA ARG A 11 0.66 3.30 -6.99
C ARG A 11 2.11 3.39 -7.45
N THR A 12 2.31 3.86 -8.70
CA THR A 12 3.61 4.01 -9.35
C THR A 12 4.32 5.29 -8.90
N THR A 13 4.69 5.35 -7.62
CA THR A 13 5.28 6.56 -7.01
C THR A 13 6.80 6.48 -6.80
N GLY A 14 7.48 5.59 -7.50
CA GLY A 14 8.95 5.37 -7.46
C GLY A 14 9.33 4.09 -6.71
N SER A 15 10.63 3.95 -6.37
CA SER A 15 11.24 2.72 -5.78
C SER A 15 10.47 2.17 -4.59
N LEU A 16 10.41 0.85 -4.48
CA LEU A 16 9.77 0.20 -3.34
C LEU A 16 10.73 0.11 -2.14
N HIS A 17 10.18 0.10 -0.94
CA HIS A 17 10.92 0.01 0.30
C HIS A 17 10.38 -1.10 1.21
N LEU A 18 11.11 -1.43 2.28
CA LEU A 18 10.75 -2.50 3.20
C LEU A 18 9.32 -2.38 3.76
N GLY A 19 8.79 -1.15 3.90
CA GLY A 19 7.40 -0.95 4.28
C GLY A 19 6.39 -1.49 3.26
N HIS A 20 6.70 -1.46 1.94
CA HIS A 20 5.87 -2.09 0.91
C HIS A 20 6.02 -3.62 0.95
N LEU A 21 7.25 -4.12 1.20
CA LEU A 21 7.50 -5.55 1.34
C LEU A 21 6.66 -6.14 2.45
N GLU A 22 6.78 -5.60 3.66
CA GLU A 22 6.10 -6.13 4.83
C GLU A 22 4.58 -5.85 4.80
N GLY A 23 4.19 -4.63 4.41
CA GLY A 23 2.79 -4.20 4.45
C GLY A 23 1.92 -4.77 3.33
N THR A 24 2.51 -5.11 2.18
CA THR A 24 1.74 -5.48 0.99
C THR A 24 2.28 -6.71 0.28
N LEU A 25 3.55 -6.72 -0.13
CA LEU A 25 4.06 -7.72 -1.07
C LEU A 25 4.11 -9.12 -0.47
N LYS A 26 4.54 -9.28 0.77
CA LYS A 26 4.51 -10.59 1.46
C LYS A 26 3.08 -11.17 1.55
N ASN A 27 2.10 -10.30 1.76
CA ASN A 27 0.70 -10.71 1.76
C ASN A 27 0.25 -11.15 0.36
N TRP A 28 0.62 -10.40 -0.69
CA TRP A 28 0.31 -10.77 -2.07
C TRP A 28 0.90 -12.14 -2.45
N VAL A 29 2.17 -12.39 -2.09
CA VAL A 29 2.82 -13.70 -2.28
C VAL A 29 2.05 -14.83 -1.60
N ALA A 30 1.57 -14.62 -0.39
CA ALA A 30 0.77 -15.62 0.31
C ALA A 30 -0.64 -15.81 -0.28
N LEU A 31 -1.24 -14.74 -0.80
CA LEU A 31 -2.60 -14.75 -1.34
C LEU A 31 -2.68 -15.42 -2.72
N GLN A 32 -1.63 -15.35 -3.56
CA GLN A 32 -1.63 -15.99 -4.88
C GLN A 32 -1.80 -17.51 -4.82
N GLU A 33 -1.47 -18.15 -3.69
CA GLU A 33 -1.70 -19.59 -3.52
C GLU A 33 -3.19 -19.92 -3.35
N LYS A 34 -3.98 -18.98 -2.82
CA LYS A 34 -5.38 -19.20 -2.42
C LYS A 34 -6.40 -18.62 -3.39
N TYR A 35 -6.03 -17.53 -4.10
CA TYR A 35 -6.93 -16.74 -4.93
C TYR A 35 -6.46 -16.70 -6.39
N GLU A 36 -7.38 -16.38 -7.29
CA GLU A 36 -7.07 -15.93 -8.65
C GLU A 36 -6.74 -14.44 -8.56
N CYS A 37 -5.44 -14.12 -8.56
CA CYS A 37 -4.96 -12.76 -8.23
C CYS A 37 -4.70 -11.92 -9.48
N PHE A 38 -5.14 -10.66 -9.41
CA PHE A 38 -4.89 -9.60 -10.39
C PHE A 38 -4.15 -8.47 -9.69
N PHE A 39 -2.85 -8.34 -9.96
CA PHE A 39 -2.01 -7.28 -9.40
C PHE A 39 -1.68 -6.25 -10.47
N PHE A 40 -1.91 -4.97 -10.18
CA PHE A 40 -1.68 -3.94 -11.18
C PHE A 40 -0.89 -2.74 -10.65
N ALA A 41 -0.06 -2.19 -11.54
CA ALA A 41 0.57 -0.91 -11.38
C ALA A 41 -0.50 0.18 -11.55
N ALA A 42 -0.88 0.85 -10.46
CA ALA A 42 -2.00 1.79 -10.39
C ALA A 42 -1.57 3.18 -10.91
N VAL A 43 -1.41 3.28 -12.22
CA VAL A 43 -0.88 4.45 -12.93
C VAL A 43 -1.79 5.66 -12.74
N TRP A 44 -3.09 5.52 -13.01
CA TRP A 44 -4.03 6.65 -12.92
C TRP A 44 -4.22 7.12 -11.48
N HIS A 45 -4.17 6.22 -10.50
CA HIS A 45 -4.19 6.61 -9.09
C HIS A 45 -2.93 7.40 -8.68
N ALA A 46 -1.79 7.18 -9.33
CA ALA A 46 -0.58 7.95 -9.04
C ALA A 46 -0.72 9.42 -9.47
N PHE A 47 -1.47 9.69 -10.54
CA PHE A 47 -1.71 11.07 -11.02
C PHE A 47 -2.62 11.89 -10.11
N THR A 48 -3.35 11.28 -9.16
CA THR A 48 -4.16 12.04 -8.20
C THR A 48 -3.30 12.87 -7.24
N ASP A 49 -2.07 12.44 -6.97
CA ASP A 49 -1.14 13.12 -6.07
C ASP A 49 -0.01 13.85 -6.82
N ARG A 50 0.32 13.41 -8.04
CA ARG A 50 1.43 13.96 -8.83
C ARG A 50 1.03 14.06 -10.29
N LEU A 51 0.89 15.29 -10.80
CA LEU A 51 0.55 15.54 -12.22
C LEU A 51 1.68 15.14 -13.17
N LYS A 52 2.92 15.12 -12.68
CA LYS A 52 4.09 14.70 -13.46
C LYS A 52 4.84 13.61 -12.70
N ILE A 53 5.06 12.50 -13.35
CA ILE A 53 5.91 11.40 -12.87
C ILE A 53 6.99 11.22 -13.92
N ASP A 54 8.21 11.63 -13.57
CA ASP A 54 9.35 11.48 -14.47
C ASP A 54 9.68 9.98 -14.63
N ASN A 55 10.04 9.58 -15.85
CA ASN A 55 10.41 8.20 -16.20
C ASN A 55 9.37 7.16 -15.74
N LEU A 56 8.08 7.47 -15.95
CA LEU A 56 6.99 6.58 -15.53
C LEU A 56 7.10 5.14 -16.06
N PRO A 57 7.48 4.89 -17.33
CA PRO A 57 7.69 3.53 -17.83
C PRO A 57 8.73 2.77 -17.01
N GLU A 58 9.88 3.37 -16.75
CA GLU A 58 10.99 2.79 -15.98
C GLU A 58 10.58 2.52 -14.53
N VAL A 59 9.84 3.44 -13.92
CA VAL A 59 9.29 3.28 -12.56
C VAL A 59 8.35 2.07 -12.49
N ILE A 60 7.52 1.85 -13.51
CA ILE A 60 6.62 0.70 -13.58
C ILE A 60 7.42 -0.58 -13.75
N ASP A 61 8.36 -0.61 -14.67
CA ASP A 61 9.18 -1.79 -14.96
C ASP A 61 10.00 -2.19 -13.72
N GLU A 62 10.60 -1.22 -13.04
CA GLU A 62 11.31 -1.43 -11.79
C GLU A 62 10.40 -2.01 -10.69
N MET A 63 9.20 -1.47 -10.55
CA MET A 63 8.23 -1.96 -9.56
C MET A 63 7.81 -3.40 -9.86
N ILE A 64 7.61 -3.76 -11.12
CA ILE A 64 7.28 -5.13 -11.52
C ILE A 64 8.46 -6.07 -11.25
N VAL A 65 9.69 -5.65 -11.54
CA VAL A 65 10.90 -6.41 -11.19
C VAL A 65 10.98 -6.65 -9.68
N ASP A 66 10.68 -5.65 -8.86
CA ASP A 66 10.63 -5.81 -7.40
C ASP A 66 9.56 -6.83 -6.98
N TRP A 67 8.35 -6.81 -7.60
CA TRP A 67 7.29 -7.79 -7.32
C TRP A 67 7.73 -9.22 -7.64
N LEU A 68 8.35 -9.43 -8.79
CA LEU A 68 8.87 -10.74 -9.20
C LEU A 68 9.98 -11.21 -8.25
N SER A 69 10.87 -10.30 -7.85
CA SER A 69 12.02 -10.62 -6.98
C SER A 69 11.60 -11.07 -5.58
N VAL A 70 10.45 -10.62 -5.08
CA VAL A 70 9.92 -11.01 -3.77
C VAL A 70 9.03 -12.25 -3.82
N GLY A 71 8.78 -12.81 -5.02
CA GLY A 71 8.09 -14.09 -5.20
C GLY A 71 6.66 -13.98 -5.72
N ILE A 72 6.24 -12.84 -6.30
CA ILE A 72 5.01 -12.80 -7.08
C ILE A 72 5.27 -13.55 -8.38
N ASP A 73 4.51 -14.61 -8.61
CA ASP A 73 4.68 -15.55 -9.70
C ASP A 73 3.70 -15.24 -10.84
N PRO A 74 4.19 -14.89 -12.04
CA PRO A 74 3.32 -14.59 -13.19
C PRO A 74 2.57 -15.81 -13.73
N GLU A 75 2.97 -17.04 -13.38
CA GLU A 75 2.23 -18.25 -13.70
C GLU A 75 1.01 -18.47 -12.77
N LYS A 76 1.00 -17.78 -11.59
CA LYS A 76 -0.07 -17.88 -10.59
C LYS A 76 -0.96 -16.65 -10.54
N SER A 77 -0.44 -15.50 -10.97
CA SER A 77 -1.10 -14.21 -10.83
C SER A 77 -1.00 -13.40 -12.11
N VAL A 78 -2.05 -12.69 -12.45
CA VAL A 78 -2.02 -11.72 -13.55
C VAL A 78 -1.32 -10.46 -13.03
N ILE A 79 -0.26 -10.04 -13.74
CA ILE A 79 0.48 -8.80 -13.46
C ILE A 79 0.27 -7.86 -14.63
N MET A 80 -0.19 -6.63 -14.36
CA MET A 80 -0.52 -5.70 -15.43
C MET A 80 -0.29 -4.25 -15.06
N ARG A 81 -0.34 -3.38 -16.06
CA ARG A 81 -0.44 -1.92 -15.89
C ARG A 81 -1.90 -1.51 -16.01
N GLN A 82 -2.42 -0.74 -15.07
CA GLN A 82 -3.80 -0.22 -15.11
C GLN A 82 -4.09 0.50 -16.44
N SER A 83 -3.15 1.29 -16.93
CA SER A 83 -3.29 2.03 -18.19
C SER A 83 -3.27 1.19 -19.47
N SER A 84 -2.98 -0.10 -19.38
CA SER A 84 -3.06 -1.02 -20.52
C SER A 84 -4.48 -1.53 -20.78
N MET A 85 -5.41 -1.30 -19.84
CA MET A 85 -6.82 -1.68 -19.94
C MET A 85 -7.69 -0.45 -19.75
N LEU A 86 -8.16 0.13 -20.85
CA LEU A 86 -8.93 1.37 -20.85
C LEU A 86 -10.29 1.22 -20.15
N GLU A 87 -10.79 0.01 -20.05
CA GLU A 87 -12.05 -0.36 -19.38
C GLU A 87 -12.12 0.12 -17.93
N HIS A 88 -11.00 0.22 -17.23
CA HIS A 88 -10.95 0.84 -15.91
C HIS A 88 -11.42 2.30 -15.93
N ALA A 89 -10.95 3.08 -16.90
CA ALA A 89 -11.35 4.48 -17.04
C ALA A 89 -12.78 4.61 -17.59
N GLU A 90 -13.16 3.79 -18.56
CA GLU A 90 -14.51 3.77 -19.13
C GLU A 90 -15.56 3.43 -18.06
N LEU A 91 -15.31 2.36 -17.28
CA LEU A 91 -16.19 1.98 -16.20
C LEU A 91 -16.21 3.04 -15.08
N ALA A 92 -15.08 3.66 -14.75
CA ALA A 92 -15.04 4.75 -13.77
C ALA A 92 -15.92 5.94 -14.22
N VAL A 93 -15.91 6.30 -15.51
CA VAL A 93 -16.81 7.33 -16.06
C VAL A 93 -18.28 6.92 -15.93
N ILE A 94 -18.62 5.68 -16.25
CA ILE A 94 -20.01 5.18 -16.10
C ILE A 94 -20.43 5.23 -14.64
N LEU A 95 -19.62 4.71 -13.71
CA LEU A 95 -19.91 4.70 -12.29
C LEU A 95 -19.99 6.12 -11.69
N SER A 96 -19.21 7.07 -12.22
CA SER A 96 -19.25 8.46 -11.75
C SER A 96 -20.62 9.12 -11.98
N ASN A 97 -21.31 8.77 -13.09
CA ASN A 97 -22.64 9.29 -13.39
C ASN A 97 -23.73 8.81 -12.42
N MET A 98 -23.48 7.72 -11.71
CA MET A 98 -24.42 7.19 -10.72
C MET A 98 -23.96 7.37 -9.26
N THR A 99 -22.77 7.93 -9.03
CA THR A 99 -22.23 8.16 -7.70
C THR A 99 -22.61 9.55 -7.19
N PRO A 100 -23.44 9.68 -6.13
CA PRO A 100 -23.78 10.99 -5.57
C PRO A 100 -22.54 11.70 -5.03
N LEU A 101 -22.38 12.99 -5.33
CA LEU A 101 -21.28 13.82 -4.86
C LEU A 101 -21.08 13.75 -3.34
N GLY A 102 -22.15 13.82 -2.56
CA GLY A 102 -22.11 13.75 -1.11
C GLY A 102 -21.56 12.42 -0.54
N TRP A 103 -21.51 11.34 -1.34
CA TRP A 103 -20.84 10.11 -0.92
C TRP A 103 -19.32 10.29 -0.94
N LEU A 104 -18.80 10.92 -1.98
CA LEU A 104 -17.38 11.21 -2.15
C LEU A 104 -16.89 12.24 -1.11
N GLU A 105 -17.68 13.28 -0.86
CA GLU A 105 -17.36 14.30 0.14
C GLU A 105 -17.32 13.77 1.58
N ARG A 106 -18.01 12.66 1.87
CA ARG A 106 -17.94 11.99 3.18
C ARG A 106 -16.70 11.12 3.37
N CYS A 107 -15.96 10.83 2.29
CA CYS A 107 -14.76 10.01 2.34
C CYS A 107 -13.71 10.64 3.28
N PRO A 108 -13.15 9.88 4.25
CA PRO A 108 -12.20 10.43 5.23
C PRO A 108 -11.00 11.12 4.58
N THR A 109 -10.40 10.51 3.56
CA THR A 109 -9.24 11.10 2.85
C THR A 109 -9.59 12.41 2.17
N PHE A 110 -10.78 12.53 1.57
CA PHE A 110 -11.20 13.80 0.97
C PHE A 110 -11.38 14.87 2.04
N LYS A 111 -11.97 14.53 3.19
CA LYS A 111 -12.11 15.46 4.32
C LYS A 111 -10.75 15.93 4.85
N ASP A 112 -9.77 15.03 4.89
CA ASP A 112 -8.40 15.38 5.29
C ASP A 112 -7.72 16.32 4.29
N ASP A 113 -8.03 16.18 2.99
CA ASP A 113 -7.48 17.02 1.93
C ASP A 113 -8.13 18.41 1.87
N VAL A 114 -9.40 18.57 2.30
CA VAL A 114 -10.18 19.83 2.25
C VAL A 114 -10.41 20.44 3.63
N ARG A 115 -9.35 20.52 4.45
CA ARG A 115 -9.43 21.02 5.84
C ARG A 115 -9.90 22.46 5.97
N ASP A 116 -9.69 23.28 4.96
CA ASP A 116 -10.06 24.69 4.88
C ASP A 116 -10.45 25.07 3.44
N ASP A 117 -10.94 26.28 3.25
CA ASP A 117 -11.43 26.77 1.96
C ASP A 117 -10.29 26.90 0.92
N GLU A 118 -9.07 27.20 1.34
CA GLU A 118 -7.90 27.29 0.46
C GLU A 118 -7.55 25.91 -0.07
N ALA A 119 -7.42 24.90 0.80
CA ALA A 119 -7.19 23.53 0.43
C ALA A 119 -8.30 23.00 -0.49
N ARG A 120 -9.57 23.32 -0.19
CA ARG A 120 -10.72 22.95 -1.02
C ARG A 120 -10.64 23.52 -2.45
N SER A 121 -10.15 24.73 -2.61
CA SER A 121 -10.03 25.38 -3.93
C SER A 121 -8.97 24.76 -4.82
N THR A 122 -8.00 24.04 -4.26
CA THR A 122 -6.85 23.43 -4.95
C THR A 122 -6.98 21.93 -5.18
N VAL A 123 -7.93 21.26 -4.50
CA VAL A 123 -8.15 19.81 -4.66
C VAL A 123 -8.69 19.50 -6.05
N SER A 124 -8.00 18.59 -6.76
CA SER A 124 -8.39 18.19 -8.11
C SER A 124 -9.64 17.30 -8.11
N LEU A 125 -10.38 17.32 -9.23
CA LEU A 125 -11.50 16.37 -9.44
C LEU A 125 -11.00 14.90 -9.33
N GLY A 126 -9.79 14.61 -9.81
CA GLY A 126 -9.20 13.26 -9.68
C GLY A 126 -9.07 12.82 -8.23
N LYS A 127 -8.74 13.74 -7.33
CA LYS A 127 -8.65 13.48 -5.89
C LYS A 127 -10.02 13.19 -5.26
N LEU A 128 -11.08 13.84 -5.73
CA LEU A 128 -12.46 13.58 -5.30
C LEU A 128 -12.95 12.22 -5.85
N MET A 129 -12.63 11.90 -7.11
CA MET A 129 -13.24 10.79 -7.82
C MET A 129 -12.41 9.48 -7.74
N TYR A 130 -11.22 9.48 -7.08
CA TYR A 130 -10.40 8.27 -7.04
C TYR A 130 -11.11 7.04 -6.40
N PRO A 131 -12.05 7.17 -5.45
CA PRO A 131 -12.77 6.00 -4.94
C PRO A 131 -13.69 5.37 -5.99
N VAL A 132 -14.18 6.16 -6.95
CA VAL A 132 -14.94 5.65 -8.10
C VAL A 132 -14.04 4.86 -9.04
N LEU A 133 -12.83 5.35 -9.31
CA LEU A 133 -11.83 4.62 -10.07
C LEU A 133 -11.42 3.32 -9.35
N MET A 134 -11.23 3.35 -8.03
CA MET A 134 -10.99 2.13 -7.24
C MET A 134 -12.15 1.13 -7.38
N THR A 135 -13.39 1.61 -7.40
CA THR A 135 -14.56 0.76 -7.62
C THR A 135 -14.53 0.13 -9.01
N ALA A 136 -14.16 0.88 -10.04
CA ALA A 136 -13.99 0.37 -11.39
C ALA A 136 -12.88 -0.68 -11.46
N ASP A 137 -11.74 -0.45 -10.81
CA ASP A 137 -10.64 -1.41 -10.70
C ASP A 137 -11.10 -2.77 -10.13
N ILE A 138 -11.97 -2.75 -9.13
CA ILE A 138 -12.55 -3.95 -8.51
C ILE A 138 -13.57 -4.61 -9.45
N ALA A 139 -14.44 -3.81 -10.02
CA ALA A 139 -15.56 -4.26 -10.82
C ALA A 139 -15.15 -4.86 -12.17
N CYS A 140 -14.11 -4.33 -12.84
CA CYS A 140 -13.58 -4.84 -14.11
C CYS A 140 -13.22 -6.33 -14.04
N TYR A 141 -12.76 -6.81 -12.91
CA TYR A 141 -12.39 -8.22 -12.71
C TYR A 141 -13.49 -9.02 -12.00
N ASN A 142 -14.60 -8.36 -11.66
CA ASN A 142 -15.63 -8.94 -10.79
C ASN A 142 -15.01 -9.56 -9.53
N ALA A 143 -14.10 -8.82 -8.91
CA ALA A 143 -13.30 -9.30 -7.79
C ALA A 143 -14.15 -9.46 -6.53
N GLU A 144 -14.02 -10.61 -5.89
CA GLU A 144 -14.75 -10.95 -4.67
C GLU A 144 -13.99 -10.56 -3.42
N VAL A 145 -12.68 -10.30 -3.56
CA VAL A 145 -11.78 -10.06 -2.42
C VAL A 145 -10.79 -8.95 -2.74
N VAL A 146 -10.60 -8.04 -1.78
CA VAL A 146 -9.63 -6.95 -1.90
C VAL A 146 -8.77 -6.88 -0.62
N PRO A 147 -7.45 -7.09 -0.70
CA PRO A 147 -6.57 -6.89 0.44
C PRO A 147 -6.37 -5.40 0.70
N VAL A 148 -6.72 -4.94 1.88
CA VAL A 148 -6.67 -3.53 2.27
C VAL A 148 -6.13 -3.33 3.68
N GLY A 149 -5.50 -2.17 3.90
CA GLY A 149 -5.27 -1.66 5.25
C GLY A 149 -6.57 -1.19 5.90
N ARG A 150 -6.58 -1.05 7.21
CA ARG A 150 -7.77 -0.57 7.96
C ARG A 150 -8.22 0.82 7.53
N ASP A 151 -7.30 1.67 7.14
CA ASP A 151 -7.53 3.02 6.63
C ASP A 151 -8.30 3.03 5.28
N GLN A 152 -8.23 1.93 4.53
CA GLN A 152 -8.91 1.78 3.24
C GLN A 152 -10.32 1.17 3.34
N LEU A 153 -10.73 0.70 4.51
CA LEU A 153 -12.08 0.13 4.69
C LEU A 153 -13.22 1.09 4.28
N PRO A 154 -13.16 2.40 4.59
CA PRO A 154 -14.20 3.34 4.15
C PRO A 154 -14.33 3.43 2.62
N HIS A 155 -13.21 3.32 1.88
CA HIS A 155 -13.23 3.34 0.41
C HIS A 155 -13.84 2.06 -0.15
N LEU A 156 -13.53 0.91 0.46
CA LEU A 156 -14.12 -0.36 0.04
C LEU A 156 -15.63 -0.41 0.33
N GLU A 157 -16.08 0.19 1.44
CA GLU A 157 -17.51 0.29 1.74
C GLU A 157 -18.23 1.21 0.74
N LEU A 158 -17.60 2.32 0.37
CA LEU A 158 -18.11 3.18 -0.69
C LEU A 158 -18.17 2.42 -2.04
N SER A 159 -17.17 1.60 -2.34
CA SER A 159 -17.21 0.76 -3.55
C SER A 159 -18.41 -0.20 -3.55
N ARG A 160 -18.74 -0.80 -2.40
CA ARG A 160 -19.93 -1.66 -2.25
C ARG A 160 -21.22 -0.88 -2.50
N GLU A 161 -21.34 0.33 -1.94
CA GLU A 161 -22.51 1.18 -2.16
C GLU A 161 -22.69 1.54 -3.65
N ILE A 162 -21.60 1.86 -4.35
CA ILE A 162 -21.62 2.14 -5.79
C ILE A 162 -22.03 0.88 -6.57
N ILE A 163 -21.47 -0.28 -6.23
CA ILE A 163 -21.81 -1.57 -6.87
C ILE A 163 -23.29 -1.93 -6.64
N ARG A 164 -23.82 -1.77 -5.42
CA ARG A 164 -25.25 -2.01 -5.14
C ARG A 164 -26.14 -1.13 -5.99
N ARG A 165 -25.77 0.15 -6.14
CA ARG A 165 -26.53 1.07 -6.99
C ARG A 165 -26.47 0.69 -8.47
N PHE A 166 -25.31 0.26 -8.95
CA PHE A 166 -25.14 -0.28 -10.30
C PHE A 166 -26.02 -1.52 -10.51
N ASN A 167 -25.92 -2.49 -9.62
CA ASN A 167 -26.70 -3.72 -9.69
C ASN A 167 -28.19 -3.48 -9.57
N GLY A 168 -28.63 -2.53 -8.76
CA GLY A 168 -30.02 -2.13 -8.66
C GLY A 168 -30.58 -1.52 -9.96
N THR A 169 -29.71 -0.98 -10.82
CA THR A 169 -30.10 -0.38 -12.09
C THR A 169 -30.07 -1.37 -13.25
N TYR A 170 -29.01 -2.22 -13.29
CA TYR A 170 -28.70 -3.07 -14.45
C TYR A 170 -28.86 -4.57 -14.19
N GLY A 171 -29.17 -4.97 -12.96
CA GLY A 171 -29.23 -6.36 -12.50
C GLY A 171 -27.95 -6.76 -11.75
N GLU A 172 -27.98 -7.93 -11.10
CA GLU A 172 -26.87 -8.48 -10.31
C GLU A 172 -25.70 -8.93 -11.20
N ILE A 173 -24.87 -7.98 -11.62
CA ILE A 173 -23.75 -8.21 -12.56
C ILE A 173 -22.41 -8.24 -11.84
N ILE A 174 -22.19 -7.30 -10.88
CA ILE A 174 -20.93 -7.09 -10.19
C ILE A 174 -21.03 -7.62 -8.76
N LYS A 175 -20.09 -8.46 -8.35
CA LYS A 175 -20.03 -8.95 -6.97
C LYS A 175 -19.55 -7.86 -6.01
N GLU A 176 -20.13 -7.83 -4.82
CA GLU A 176 -19.64 -6.97 -3.75
C GLU A 176 -18.34 -7.55 -3.17
N PRO A 177 -17.26 -6.77 -3.10
CA PRO A 177 -15.98 -7.27 -2.61
C PRO A 177 -15.94 -7.39 -1.08
N GLU A 178 -15.25 -8.43 -0.59
CA GLU A 178 -14.89 -8.61 0.82
C GLU A 178 -13.49 -8.06 1.09
N ALA A 179 -13.29 -7.45 2.27
CA ALA A 179 -11.96 -7.01 2.70
C ALA A 179 -11.14 -8.17 3.27
N ILE A 180 -9.89 -8.30 2.84
CA ILE A 180 -8.86 -9.02 3.61
C ILE A 180 -7.98 -7.99 4.30
N LEU A 181 -8.02 -7.95 5.62
CA LEU A 181 -7.15 -7.04 6.37
C LEU A 181 -5.72 -7.57 6.42
N SER A 182 -4.78 -6.72 6.02
CA SER A 182 -3.37 -6.99 6.29
C SER A 182 -3.12 -6.92 7.79
N SER A 183 -2.54 -7.98 8.33
CA SER A 183 -2.18 -8.09 9.76
C SER A 183 -0.80 -7.53 10.08
N VAL A 184 -0.12 -6.97 9.08
CA VAL A 184 1.29 -6.59 9.24
C VAL A 184 1.41 -5.26 9.98
N PRO A 185 2.26 -5.20 11.02
CA PRO A 185 2.54 -3.96 11.73
C PRO A 185 3.22 -2.94 10.81
N MET A 186 2.93 -1.67 11.05
CA MET A 186 3.55 -0.56 10.35
C MET A 186 5.07 -0.57 10.58
N LEU A 187 5.86 -0.71 9.51
CA LEU A 187 7.30 -0.66 9.61
C LEU A 187 7.79 0.79 9.84
N LEU A 188 8.64 0.95 10.85
CA LEU A 188 9.24 2.24 11.16
C LEU A 188 10.38 2.56 10.18
N GLY A 189 10.52 3.82 9.82
CA GLY A 189 11.70 4.35 9.15
C GLY A 189 12.89 4.50 10.10
N ILE A 190 14.04 4.91 9.58
CA ILE A 190 15.27 5.09 10.37
C ILE A 190 15.12 6.14 11.49
N ASP A 191 14.12 7.02 11.38
CA ASP A 191 13.80 8.13 12.30
C ASP A 191 12.63 7.83 13.26
N LYS A 192 12.22 6.59 13.42
CA LYS A 192 11.09 6.10 14.23
C LYS A 192 9.69 6.49 13.73
N ARG A 193 9.57 7.33 12.72
CA ARG A 193 8.27 7.61 12.09
C ARG A 193 7.89 6.46 11.15
N LYS A 194 6.64 6.44 10.69
CA LYS A 194 6.22 5.53 9.61
C LYS A 194 7.19 5.65 8.43
N MET A 195 7.66 4.52 7.91
CA MET A 195 8.53 4.50 6.74
C MET A 195 7.84 5.13 5.55
N SER A 196 8.46 6.16 4.97
CA SER A 196 7.96 6.88 3.81
C SER A 196 9.09 7.57 3.05
N LYS A 197 9.03 7.53 1.73
CA LYS A 197 9.96 8.29 0.88
C LYS A 197 9.89 9.80 1.11
N SER A 198 8.71 10.33 1.40
CA SER A 198 8.51 11.76 1.66
C SER A 198 9.27 12.25 2.90
N TYR A 199 9.61 11.37 3.82
CA TYR A 199 10.41 11.67 5.02
C TYR A 199 11.89 11.34 4.85
N ASN A 200 12.30 10.82 3.70
CA ASN A 200 13.66 10.35 3.45
C ASN A 200 14.19 9.39 4.54
N ASN A 201 13.28 8.57 5.10
CA ASN A 201 13.55 7.65 6.20
C ASN A 201 13.40 6.18 5.79
N SER A 202 13.30 5.90 4.49
CA SER A 202 13.03 4.56 3.95
C SER A 202 14.30 3.78 3.67
N ILE A 203 14.21 2.46 3.82
CA ILE A 203 15.17 1.50 3.29
C ILE A 203 14.54 0.88 2.05
N GLU A 204 15.14 1.10 0.89
CA GLU A 204 14.64 0.60 -0.38
C GLU A 204 14.92 -0.89 -0.56
N LEU A 205 14.15 -1.57 -1.41
CA LEU A 205 14.41 -3.00 -1.71
C LEU A 205 15.72 -3.19 -2.48
N ARG A 206 16.15 -2.18 -3.21
CA ARG A 206 17.36 -2.17 -4.04
C ARG A 206 18.54 -1.47 -3.38
N GLU A 207 18.56 -1.35 -2.05
CA GLU A 207 19.71 -0.76 -1.35
C GLU A 207 21.00 -1.52 -1.65
N THR A 208 22.07 -0.78 -1.90
CA THR A 208 23.40 -1.38 -1.93
C THR A 208 23.84 -1.73 -0.50
N PRO A 209 24.74 -2.72 -0.31
CA PRO A 209 25.26 -3.05 1.02
C PRO A 209 25.87 -1.84 1.75
N ALA A 210 26.50 -0.92 1.02
CA ALA A 210 27.11 0.27 1.60
C ALA A 210 26.01 1.24 2.10
N SER A 211 25.05 1.60 1.24
CA SER A 211 23.93 2.47 1.59
C SER A 211 23.08 1.88 2.72
N LEU A 212 22.80 0.57 2.68
CA LEU A 212 22.07 -0.10 3.75
C LEU A 212 22.80 0.02 5.09
N LYS A 213 24.13 -0.19 5.11
CA LYS A 213 24.94 -0.03 6.32
C LYS A 213 24.83 1.38 6.87
N ASP A 214 24.96 2.39 6.01
CA ASP A 214 24.89 3.79 6.42
C ASP A 214 23.50 4.14 7.00
N LYS A 215 22.41 3.67 6.38
CA LYS A 215 21.06 3.84 6.88
C LYS A 215 20.82 3.16 8.23
N ILE A 216 21.35 1.93 8.41
CA ILE A 216 21.24 1.23 9.68
C ILE A 216 22.01 1.98 10.78
N GLN A 217 23.19 2.55 10.49
CA GLN A 217 23.95 3.34 11.43
C GLN A 217 23.25 4.64 11.86
N GLN A 218 22.37 5.18 11.00
CA GLN A 218 21.57 6.37 11.29
C GLN A 218 20.27 6.06 12.05
N MET A 219 19.92 4.78 12.21
CA MET A 219 18.71 4.41 12.96
C MET A 219 18.75 4.94 14.38
N ILE A 220 17.67 5.58 14.78
CA ILE A 220 17.51 6.05 16.16
C ILE A 220 17.37 4.83 17.08
N THR A 221 18.32 4.68 17.98
CA THR A 221 18.31 3.67 19.04
C THR A 221 17.76 4.27 20.33
N ASP A 222 18.15 3.74 21.49
CA ASP A 222 17.78 4.30 22.80
C ASP A 222 18.54 5.61 23.08
N PRO A 223 17.88 6.76 23.18
CA PRO A 223 18.51 8.04 23.47
C PRO A 223 19.15 8.11 24.86
N GLN A 224 18.73 7.27 25.81
CA GLN A 224 19.28 7.23 27.16
C GLN A 224 20.63 6.50 27.22
N ARG A 225 20.92 5.66 26.22
CA ARG A 225 22.20 4.97 26.11
C ARG A 225 23.27 5.90 25.51
N VAL A 226 23.93 6.66 26.36
CA VAL A 226 24.94 7.65 25.93
C VAL A 226 26.29 6.98 25.69
N ARG A 227 26.68 6.00 26.54
CA ARG A 227 27.94 5.29 26.43
C ARG A 227 27.72 3.85 25.95
N ARG A 228 28.72 3.27 25.32
CA ARG A 228 28.66 1.88 24.84
C ARG A 228 28.33 0.88 25.95
N ASN A 229 28.78 1.14 27.17
CA ASN A 229 28.60 0.28 28.34
C ASN A 229 27.35 0.60 29.16
N ASP A 230 26.54 1.59 28.75
CA ASP A 230 25.28 1.86 29.41
C ASP A 230 24.23 0.80 29.03
N PRO A 231 23.39 0.33 29.95
CA PRO A 231 22.28 -0.53 29.61
C PRO A 231 21.30 0.23 28.70
N GLY A 232 20.78 -0.46 27.72
CA GLY A 232 19.79 0.12 26.79
C GLY A 232 18.40 -0.45 27.01
N ASP A 233 17.39 0.31 26.60
CA ASP A 233 16.01 -0.17 26.49
C ASP A 233 15.73 -0.61 25.04
N PRO A 234 15.62 -1.94 24.78
CA PRO A 234 15.32 -2.43 23.44
C PRO A 234 13.94 -1.99 22.93
N GLU A 235 12.95 -1.72 23.80
CA GLU A 235 11.60 -1.38 23.36
C GLU A 235 11.51 -0.02 22.68
N VAL A 236 12.45 0.89 22.99
CA VAL A 236 12.52 2.20 22.33
C VAL A 236 13.49 2.21 21.14
N CYS A 237 14.11 1.09 20.80
CA CYS A 237 15.14 0.98 19.77
C CYS A 237 14.54 0.59 18.43
N THR A 238 14.78 1.39 17.35
CA THR A 238 14.33 1.07 16.00
C THR A 238 14.96 -0.22 15.47
N VAL A 239 16.23 -0.44 15.75
CA VAL A 239 16.95 -1.66 15.33
C VAL A 239 16.30 -2.91 15.97
N TYR A 240 15.94 -2.83 17.25
CA TYR A 240 15.24 -3.93 17.92
C TYR A 240 13.85 -4.20 17.33
N ALA A 241 13.12 -3.15 16.90
CA ALA A 241 11.86 -3.31 16.19
C ALA A 241 12.03 -4.10 14.87
N TYR A 242 13.14 -3.91 14.17
CA TYR A 242 13.47 -4.72 12.98
C TYR A 242 13.82 -6.17 13.34
N HIS A 243 14.52 -6.40 14.45
CA HIS A 243 14.77 -7.77 14.92
C HIS A 243 13.48 -8.53 15.27
N LYS A 244 12.43 -7.84 15.75
CA LYS A 244 11.10 -8.46 15.97
C LYS A 244 10.50 -9.03 14.67
N ILE A 245 10.85 -8.48 13.51
CA ILE A 245 10.33 -8.90 12.21
C ILE A 245 11.28 -9.90 11.53
N TYR A 246 12.58 -9.63 11.52
CA TYR A 246 13.55 -10.35 10.68
C TYR A 246 14.34 -11.44 11.42
N THR A 247 14.42 -11.39 12.74
CA THR A 247 15.13 -12.38 13.56
C THR A 247 14.40 -12.67 14.87
N PRO A 248 13.12 -13.07 14.81
CA PRO A 248 12.29 -13.29 16.01
C PRO A 248 12.88 -14.33 16.95
N ASP A 249 13.55 -15.35 16.41
CA ASP A 249 14.16 -16.43 17.20
C ASP A 249 15.35 -15.97 18.08
N ARG A 250 15.89 -14.78 17.82
CA ARG A 250 17.02 -14.19 18.57
C ARG A 250 16.63 -13.01 19.46
N LEU A 251 15.36 -12.73 19.60
CA LEU A 251 14.88 -11.54 20.32
C LEU A 251 15.31 -11.54 21.79
N GLU A 252 15.21 -12.66 22.47
CA GLU A 252 15.63 -12.76 23.89
C GLU A 252 17.11 -12.50 24.05
N GLU A 253 17.95 -13.13 23.22
CA GLU A 253 19.42 -12.94 23.22
C GLU A 253 19.78 -11.47 22.99
N ILE A 254 19.21 -10.86 21.94
CA ILE A 254 19.47 -9.47 21.55
C ILE A 254 18.99 -8.50 22.64
N GLY A 255 17.78 -8.72 23.18
CA GLY A 255 17.22 -7.89 24.25
C GLY A 255 18.02 -7.99 25.54
N ALA A 256 18.45 -9.20 25.94
CA ALA A 256 19.31 -9.41 27.10
C ALA A 256 20.67 -8.75 26.92
N GLY A 257 21.28 -8.88 25.72
CA GLY A 257 22.54 -8.21 25.38
C GLY A 257 22.42 -6.68 25.48
N CYS A 258 21.34 -6.11 24.98
CA CYS A 258 21.09 -4.67 25.05
C CYS A 258 20.96 -4.17 26.51
N ARG A 259 20.16 -4.84 27.35
CA ARG A 259 20.00 -4.50 28.77
C ARG A 259 21.26 -4.77 29.61
N GLY A 260 22.03 -5.76 29.23
CA GLY A 260 23.28 -6.14 29.91
C GLY A 260 24.54 -5.42 29.39
N SER A 261 24.38 -4.37 28.58
CA SER A 261 25.51 -3.55 28.07
C SER A 261 26.50 -4.33 27.19
N ARG A 262 26.05 -5.34 26.47
CA ARG A 262 26.86 -6.19 25.57
C ARG A 262 26.66 -5.90 24.11
#